data_af057262bf316e66e2daea8bfbcf1bbe
#
_entry.id   af057262bf316e66e2daea8bfbcf1bbe
#
_cell.length_a   1.000
_cell.length_b   1.000
_cell.length_c   1.000
_cell.angle_alpha   90.00
_cell.angle_beta   90.00
_cell.angle_gamma   90.00
#
_symmetry.space_group_name_H-M   'P 1'
#
loop_
_entity.id
_entity.type
_entity.pdbx_description
1 polymer ?
#
loop_
_entity_poly.entity_id
_entity_poly.type
_entity_poly.pdbx_seq_one_letter_code
_entity_poly.pdbx_strand_id
1 'polypeptide(L)'
;LVAGYGIGRNFTADTWEKMTHQTFGVLEATLIAVVVAVLIAWWTARHTSANLISCVMGIMPGGLTQMMLMSEDDPRADANVVVVMQTLRLVGVIVAVPFLVIHGLGAQVMQNNAIVQTTDGTHWLILVPLSFLGAFVATKLKVPTPRLLGPILATAAGSYFWGSLQPVPGLLMMLAQVSIGLYMGVMLDPKKLSATKELMPYIFSGIVLMIGVSVVVAWSLSERYGFSLV
;
A
#
# COMPACT_ATOMS: atom_id res chain seq x y z
N LEU A 1 8.39 8.67 6.36
CA LEU A 1 9.86 8.52 6.25
C LEU A 1 10.31 7.14 6.73
N VAL A 2 10.05 6.75 8.00
CA VAL A 2 10.47 5.46 8.58
C VAL A 2 9.96 4.26 7.76
N ALA A 3 8.67 4.24 7.40
CA ALA A 3 8.10 3.21 6.56
C ALA A 3 8.74 3.18 5.16
N GLY A 4 9.01 4.36 4.58
CA GLY A 4 9.68 4.46 3.28
C GLY A 4 11.10 3.90 3.31
N TYR A 5 11.86 4.19 4.35
CA TYR A 5 13.17 3.59 4.57
C TYR A 5 13.08 2.06 4.71
N GLY A 6 12.14 1.56 5.52
CA GLY A 6 11.93 0.13 5.73
C GLY A 6 11.62 -0.63 4.44
N ILE A 7 10.89 -0.01 3.52
CA ILE A 7 10.60 -0.58 2.19
C ILE A 7 11.85 -0.50 1.29
N GLY A 8 12.46 0.68 1.19
CA GLY A 8 13.56 0.93 0.26
C GLY A 8 14.83 0.09 0.54
N ARG A 9 15.09 -0.24 1.81
CA ARG A 9 16.25 -1.08 2.18
C ARG A 9 16.22 -2.49 1.59
N ASN A 10 15.02 -2.98 1.22
CA ASN A 10 14.86 -4.32 0.64
C ASN A 10 15.25 -4.37 -0.86
N PHE A 11 15.49 -3.23 -1.49
CA PHE A 11 15.90 -3.13 -2.89
C PHE A 11 17.41 -3.29 -3.04
N THR A 12 17.91 -4.51 -2.79
CA THR A 12 19.29 -4.88 -3.06
C THR A 12 19.50 -5.17 -4.56
N ALA A 13 20.76 -5.31 -5.00
CA ALA A 13 21.08 -5.67 -6.39
C ALA A 13 20.37 -6.97 -6.82
N ASP A 14 20.35 -8.00 -5.95
CA ASP A 14 19.65 -9.28 -6.20
C ASP A 14 18.13 -9.08 -6.34
N THR A 15 17.55 -8.19 -5.54
CA THR A 15 16.13 -7.88 -5.63
C THR A 15 15.80 -7.17 -6.94
N TRP A 16 16.69 -6.30 -7.40
CA TRP A 16 16.53 -5.59 -8.67
C TRP A 16 16.56 -6.56 -9.86
N GLU A 17 17.50 -7.51 -9.87
CA GLU A 17 17.56 -8.55 -10.90
C GLU A 17 16.28 -9.39 -10.92
N LYS A 18 15.80 -9.84 -9.76
CA LYS A 18 14.53 -10.55 -9.64
C LYS A 18 13.34 -9.72 -10.14
N MET A 19 13.28 -8.43 -9.81
CA MET A 19 12.21 -7.55 -10.29
C MET A 19 12.17 -7.41 -11.81
N THR A 20 13.32 -7.34 -12.49
CA THR A 20 13.34 -7.26 -13.96
C THR A 20 12.77 -8.52 -14.61
N HIS A 21 13.06 -9.68 -14.07
CA HIS A 21 12.48 -10.95 -14.54
C HIS A 21 10.98 -11.05 -14.23
N GLN A 22 10.51 -10.36 -13.21
CA GLN A 22 9.13 -10.44 -12.71
C GLN A 22 8.23 -9.32 -13.23
N THR A 23 8.75 -8.42 -14.06
CA THR A 23 8.01 -7.23 -14.55
C THR A 23 6.69 -7.61 -15.23
N PHE A 24 6.69 -8.66 -16.04
CA PHE A 24 5.46 -9.12 -16.70
C PHE A 24 4.40 -9.60 -15.70
N GLY A 25 4.80 -10.35 -14.68
CA GLY A 25 3.88 -10.79 -13.61
C GLY A 25 3.29 -9.62 -12.82
N VAL A 26 4.08 -8.60 -12.52
CA VAL A 26 3.59 -7.39 -11.85
C VAL A 26 2.60 -6.62 -12.72
N LEU A 27 2.88 -6.50 -14.03
CA LEU A 27 1.96 -5.86 -14.97
C LEU A 27 0.65 -6.64 -15.10
N GLU A 28 0.73 -7.97 -15.21
CA GLU A 28 -0.45 -8.86 -15.26
C GLU A 28 -1.29 -8.71 -14.00
N ALA A 29 -0.68 -8.78 -12.81
CA ALA A 29 -1.36 -8.60 -11.54
C ALA A 29 -2.03 -7.22 -11.42
N THR A 30 -1.34 -6.17 -11.85
CA THR A 30 -1.87 -4.81 -11.83
C THR A 30 -3.07 -4.66 -12.75
N LEU A 31 -2.99 -5.21 -13.95
CA LEU A 31 -4.09 -5.15 -14.93
C LEU A 31 -5.33 -5.90 -14.40
N ILE A 32 -5.13 -7.10 -13.85
CA ILE A 32 -6.22 -7.87 -13.23
C ILE A 32 -6.84 -7.09 -12.07
N ALA A 33 -6.03 -6.49 -11.20
CA ALA A 33 -6.53 -5.70 -10.08
C ALA A 33 -7.37 -4.50 -10.54
N VAL A 34 -6.95 -3.80 -11.59
CA VAL A 34 -7.70 -2.68 -12.19
C VAL A 34 -9.03 -3.17 -12.77
N VAL A 35 -9.03 -4.26 -13.55
CA VAL A 35 -10.26 -4.83 -14.11
C VAL A 35 -11.23 -5.24 -13.02
N VAL A 36 -10.76 -5.93 -11.99
CA VAL A 36 -11.58 -6.34 -10.85
C VAL A 36 -12.14 -5.12 -10.11
N ALA A 37 -11.32 -4.09 -9.88
CA ALA A 37 -11.78 -2.85 -9.25
C ALA A 37 -12.91 -2.19 -10.04
N VAL A 38 -12.80 -2.13 -11.37
CA VAL A 38 -13.85 -1.56 -12.25
C VAL A 38 -15.12 -2.41 -12.20
N LEU A 39 -15.01 -3.74 -12.19
CA LEU A 39 -16.17 -4.63 -12.07
C LEU A 39 -16.89 -4.48 -10.74
N ILE A 40 -16.15 -4.38 -9.63
CA ILE A 40 -16.71 -4.14 -8.30
C ILE A 40 -17.38 -2.74 -8.26
N ALA A 41 -16.75 -1.73 -8.83
CA ALA A 41 -17.30 -0.39 -8.91
C ALA A 41 -18.62 -0.36 -9.68
N TRP A 42 -18.66 -1.04 -10.83
CA TRP A 42 -19.87 -1.17 -11.63
C TRP A 42 -20.98 -1.90 -10.89
N TRP A 43 -20.64 -3.00 -10.21
CA TRP A 43 -21.59 -3.76 -9.39
C TRP A 43 -22.13 -2.91 -8.23
N THR A 44 -21.27 -2.19 -7.52
CA THR A 44 -21.67 -1.28 -6.44
C THR A 44 -22.58 -0.18 -6.94
N ALA A 45 -22.23 0.49 -8.05
CA ALA A 45 -23.03 1.56 -8.62
C ALA A 45 -24.42 1.10 -9.10
N ARG A 46 -24.54 -0.17 -9.49
CA ARG A 46 -25.85 -0.73 -9.92
C ARG A 46 -26.81 -1.03 -8.77
N HIS A 47 -26.28 -1.24 -7.58
CA HIS A 47 -27.07 -1.68 -6.42
C HIS A 47 -27.17 -0.61 -5.32
N THR A 48 -26.57 0.56 -5.53
CA THR A 48 -26.58 1.67 -4.59
C THR A 48 -26.94 2.98 -5.27
N SER A 49 -27.17 4.01 -4.47
CA SER A 49 -27.42 5.38 -4.96
C SER A 49 -26.16 6.09 -5.48
N ALA A 50 -24.97 5.51 -5.28
CA ALA A 50 -23.70 6.10 -5.71
C ALA A 50 -23.51 5.98 -7.23
N ASN A 51 -23.00 7.02 -7.86
CA ASN A 51 -22.72 7.00 -9.29
C ASN A 51 -21.45 6.19 -9.62
N LEU A 52 -21.34 5.69 -10.85
CA LEU A 52 -20.24 4.84 -11.29
C LEU A 52 -18.87 5.51 -11.14
N ILE A 53 -18.77 6.81 -11.40
CA ILE A 53 -17.50 7.55 -11.33
C ILE A 53 -16.98 7.57 -9.89
N SER A 54 -17.85 7.89 -8.92
CA SER A 54 -17.50 7.86 -7.50
C SER A 54 -17.10 6.45 -7.05
N CYS A 55 -17.82 5.42 -7.49
CA CYS A 55 -17.48 4.03 -7.17
C CYS A 55 -16.13 3.61 -7.76
N VAL A 56 -15.84 3.97 -9.01
CA VAL A 56 -14.54 3.68 -9.65
C VAL A 56 -13.41 4.40 -8.89
N MET A 57 -13.53 5.70 -8.65
CA MET A 57 -12.55 6.45 -7.88
C MET A 57 -12.41 5.94 -6.45
N GLY A 58 -13.49 5.44 -5.84
CA GLY A 58 -13.51 4.91 -4.48
C GLY A 58 -12.84 3.54 -4.32
N ILE A 59 -12.97 2.66 -5.31
CA ILE A 59 -12.44 1.28 -5.25
C ILE A 59 -11.06 1.17 -5.90
N MET A 60 -10.76 1.97 -6.93
CA MET A 60 -9.51 1.87 -7.66
C MET A 60 -8.30 2.07 -6.73
N PRO A 61 -7.29 1.16 -6.78
CA PRO A 61 -6.08 1.30 -5.99
C PRO A 61 -5.29 2.55 -6.43
N GLY A 62 -5.38 3.60 -5.63
CA GLY A 62 -4.74 4.89 -5.87
C GLY A 62 -4.43 5.61 -4.57
N GLY A 63 -3.75 6.77 -4.67
CA GLY A 63 -3.50 7.62 -3.51
C GLY A 63 -4.79 8.30 -3.05
N LEU A 64 -5.14 8.16 -1.77
CA LEU A 64 -6.36 8.75 -1.19
C LEU A 64 -6.50 10.24 -1.57
N THR A 65 -5.45 11.03 -1.35
CA THR A 65 -5.45 12.47 -1.63
C THR A 65 -5.64 12.78 -3.13
N GLN A 66 -5.06 11.94 -4.00
CA GLN A 66 -5.19 12.13 -5.44
C GLN A 66 -6.60 11.84 -5.93
N MET A 67 -7.19 10.73 -5.45
CA MET A 67 -8.57 10.37 -5.81
C MET A 67 -9.58 11.37 -5.23
N MET A 68 -9.31 11.91 -4.03
CA MET A 68 -10.11 12.97 -3.44
C MET A 68 -10.06 14.25 -4.29
N LEU A 69 -8.88 14.72 -4.65
CA LEU A 69 -8.74 15.92 -5.50
C LEU A 69 -9.42 15.71 -6.88
N MET A 70 -9.20 14.55 -7.51
CA MET A 70 -9.88 14.23 -8.76
C MET A 70 -11.41 14.22 -8.63
N SER A 71 -11.92 13.78 -7.48
CA SER A 71 -13.37 13.78 -7.24
C SER A 71 -13.94 15.17 -6.94
N GLU A 72 -13.12 16.09 -6.43
CA GLU A 72 -13.49 17.50 -6.25
C GLU A 72 -13.51 18.27 -7.59
N ASP A 73 -12.63 17.88 -8.52
CA ASP A 73 -12.53 18.49 -9.85
C ASP A 73 -13.61 17.98 -10.83
N ASP A 74 -14.18 16.79 -10.62
CA ASP A 74 -15.23 16.23 -11.48
C ASP A 74 -16.63 16.44 -10.85
N PRO A 75 -17.48 17.30 -11.41
CA PRO A 75 -18.82 17.59 -10.87
C PRO A 75 -19.76 16.36 -10.85
N ARG A 76 -19.38 15.27 -11.52
CA ARG A 76 -20.15 14.01 -11.52
C ARG A 76 -19.75 13.09 -10.36
N ALA A 77 -18.66 13.38 -9.67
CA ALA A 77 -18.16 12.57 -8.56
C ALA A 77 -18.65 13.12 -7.22
N ASP A 78 -18.98 12.23 -6.28
CA ASP A 78 -19.22 12.59 -4.90
C ASP A 78 -17.95 12.30 -4.07
N ALA A 79 -17.25 13.36 -3.68
CA ALA A 79 -16.02 13.29 -2.91
C ALA A 79 -16.21 12.57 -1.56
N ASN A 80 -17.40 12.66 -0.93
CA ASN A 80 -17.68 11.97 0.33
C ASN A 80 -17.71 10.45 0.12
N VAL A 81 -18.37 9.98 -0.93
CA VAL A 81 -18.40 8.57 -1.31
C VAL A 81 -16.98 8.07 -1.59
N VAL A 82 -16.20 8.80 -2.38
CA VAL A 82 -14.81 8.44 -2.72
C VAL A 82 -13.95 8.32 -1.48
N VAL A 83 -13.98 9.30 -0.57
CA VAL A 83 -13.19 9.29 0.67
C VAL A 83 -13.56 8.12 1.56
N VAL A 84 -14.86 7.87 1.77
CA VAL A 84 -15.32 6.76 2.61
C VAL A 84 -14.90 5.42 2.02
N MET A 85 -15.13 5.18 0.74
CA MET A 85 -14.76 3.93 0.06
C MET A 85 -13.25 3.69 0.11
N GLN A 86 -12.44 4.70 -0.20
CA GLN A 86 -10.97 4.61 -0.17
C GLN A 86 -10.46 4.31 1.24
N THR A 87 -10.99 5.02 2.26
CA THR A 87 -10.54 4.85 3.64
C THR A 87 -10.91 3.47 4.19
N LEU A 88 -12.15 3.02 3.98
CA LEU A 88 -12.58 1.69 4.41
C LEU A 88 -11.81 0.59 3.70
N ARG A 89 -11.51 0.75 2.41
CA ARG A 89 -10.66 -0.19 1.68
C ARG A 89 -9.26 -0.27 2.29
N LEU A 90 -8.63 0.87 2.57
CA LEU A 90 -7.30 0.90 3.18
C LEU A 90 -7.30 0.23 4.56
N VAL A 91 -8.26 0.57 5.42
CA VAL A 91 -8.41 -0.05 6.75
C VAL A 91 -8.65 -1.56 6.60
N GLY A 92 -9.56 -1.96 5.70
CA GLY A 92 -9.86 -3.36 5.44
C GLY A 92 -8.65 -4.17 5.00
N VAL A 93 -7.85 -3.63 4.07
CA VAL A 93 -6.63 -4.28 3.59
C VAL A 93 -5.57 -4.37 4.70
N ILE A 94 -5.34 -3.29 5.45
CA ILE A 94 -4.35 -3.25 6.53
C ILE A 94 -4.67 -4.28 7.63
N VAL A 95 -5.94 -4.55 7.89
CA VAL A 95 -6.37 -5.55 8.87
C VAL A 95 -6.39 -6.96 8.27
N ALA A 96 -6.98 -7.12 7.08
CA ALA A 96 -7.22 -8.43 6.50
C ALA A 96 -5.95 -9.10 5.96
N VAL A 97 -5.02 -8.34 5.37
CA VAL A 97 -3.81 -8.94 4.77
C VAL A 97 -2.90 -9.57 5.82
N PRO A 98 -2.50 -8.91 6.93
CA PRO A 98 -1.72 -9.56 7.98
C PRO A 98 -2.44 -10.76 8.59
N PHE A 99 -3.76 -10.66 8.80
CA PHE A 99 -4.55 -11.76 9.32
C PHE A 99 -4.51 -12.99 8.39
N LEU A 100 -4.68 -12.79 7.08
CA LEU A 100 -4.59 -13.85 6.07
C LEU A 100 -3.19 -14.46 5.98
N VAL A 101 -2.15 -13.63 6.02
CA VAL A 101 -0.77 -14.10 5.97
C VAL A 101 -0.45 -14.99 7.18
N ILE A 102 -0.87 -14.57 8.37
CA ILE A 102 -0.59 -15.32 9.61
C ILE A 102 -1.42 -16.60 9.71
N HIS A 103 -2.72 -16.54 9.39
CA HIS A 103 -3.65 -17.63 9.66
C HIS A 103 -4.02 -18.45 8.41
N GLY A 104 -3.98 -17.83 7.22
CA GLY A 104 -4.41 -18.49 5.97
C GLY A 104 -3.26 -19.15 5.20
N LEU A 105 -2.11 -18.48 5.09
CA LEU A 105 -0.97 -18.99 4.34
C LEU A 105 0.03 -19.76 5.21
N GLY A 106 -0.24 -19.92 6.52
CA GLY A 106 0.65 -20.62 7.44
C GLY A 106 2.05 -20.01 7.50
N ALA A 107 2.18 -18.77 7.02
CA ALA A 107 3.41 -18.03 7.17
C ALA A 107 3.70 -18.03 8.66
N GLN A 108 4.68 -18.85 9.07
CA GLN A 108 5.36 -18.55 10.31
C GLN A 108 5.74 -17.09 10.14
N VAL A 109 5.06 -16.24 10.93
CA VAL A 109 5.60 -14.91 11.16
C VAL A 109 7.03 -15.26 11.53
N MET A 110 7.92 -15.15 10.54
CA MET A 110 9.31 -15.11 10.89
C MET A 110 9.32 -13.98 11.91
N GLN A 111 9.27 -14.35 13.18
CA GLN A 111 10.05 -13.62 14.12
C GLN A 111 11.40 -13.62 13.41
N ASN A 112 11.56 -12.65 12.50
CA ASN A 112 12.82 -12.03 12.37
C ASN A 112 13.07 -11.51 13.78
N ASN A 113 13.50 -12.45 14.64
CA ASN A 113 14.65 -12.25 15.44
C ASN A 113 15.66 -11.80 14.38
N ALA A 114 15.47 -10.57 13.91
CA ALA A 114 16.57 -9.77 13.54
C ALA A 114 17.46 -9.93 14.76
N ILE A 115 18.28 -10.99 14.70
CA ILE A 115 19.57 -10.98 15.41
C ILE A 115 19.93 -9.54 15.16
N VAL A 116 19.83 -8.76 16.23
CA VAL A 116 20.34 -7.41 16.25
C VAL A 116 21.80 -7.68 15.95
N GLN A 117 22.14 -7.79 14.68
CA GLN A 117 23.49 -7.65 14.26
C GLN A 117 23.78 -6.23 14.69
N THR A 118 24.42 -6.15 15.83
CA THR A 118 25.06 -4.96 16.35
C THR A 118 26.14 -4.59 15.35
N THR A 119 25.71 -4.13 14.22
CA THR A 119 26.55 -3.49 13.22
C THR A 119 26.69 -2.05 13.69
N ASP A 120 27.90 -1.58 13.80
CA ASP A 120 28.31 -0.29 14.33
C ASP A 120 27.31 0.82 13.99
N GLY A 121 26.86 1.58 15.02
CA GLY A 121 25.83 2.61 14.93
C GLY A 121 26.13 3.80 13.99
N THR A 122 27.20 3.74 13.24
CA THR A 122 27.64 4.74 12.28
C THR A 122 26.74 4.86 11.04
N HIS A 123 26.09 3.78 10.62
CA HIS A 123 25.25 3.79 9.42
C HIS A 123 23.96 4.62 9.58
N TRP A 124 23.43 4.79 10.79
CA TRP A 124 22.27 5.65 11.05
C TRP A 124 22.53 7.12 10.73
N LEU A 125 23.76 7.58 10.94
CA LEU A 125 24.17 8.95 10.63
C LEU A 125 24.09 9.28 9.14
N ILE A 126 24.19 8.26 8.28
CA ILE A 126 24.08 8.41 6.82
C ILE A 126 22.64 8.18 6.34
N LEU A 127 21.97 7.19 6.90
CA LEU A 127 20.68 6.71 6.40
C LEU A 127 19.52 7.66 6.72
N VAL A 128 19.56 8.30 7.90
CA VAL A 128 18.54 9.29 8.28
C VAL A 128 18.62 10.51 7.37
N PRO A 129 19.78 11.17 7.18
CA PRO A 129 19.93 12.27 6.23
C PRO A 129 19.55 11.87 4.80
N LEU A 130 19.91 10.68 4.35
CA LEU A 130 19.59 10.18 3.02
C LEU A 130 18.06 10.09 2.79
N SER A 131 17.33 9.59 3.79
CA SER A 131 15.86 9.53 3.73
C SER A 131 15.21 10.91 3.69
N PHE A 132 15.75 11.87 4.47
CA PHE A 132 15.28 13.26 4.44
C PHE A 132 15.62 13.94 3.11
N LEU A 133 16.82 13.73 2.59
CA LEU A 133 17.24 14.25 1.31
C LEU A 133 16.34 13.73 0.18
N GLY A 134 16.05 12.43 0.18
CA GLY A 134 15.14 11.81 -0.76
C GLY A 134 13.74 12.42 -0.72
N ALA A 135 13.18 12.63 0.47
CA ALA A 135 11.88 13.28 0.63
C ALA A 135 11.91 14.74 0.14
N PHE A 136 12.98 15.46 0.40
CA PHE A 136 13.16 16.85 -0.04
C PHE A 136 13.24 16.95 -1.57
N VAL A 137 14.06 16.11 -2.19
CA VAL A 137 14.21 16.05 -3.65
C VAL A 137 12.89 15.66 -4.32
N ALA A 138 12.22 14.62 -3.82
CA ALA A 138 10.92 14.18 -4.33
C ALA A 138 9.84 15.28 -4.22
N THR A 139 9.88 16.09 -3.15
CA THR A 139 8.98 17.22 -2.99
C THR A 139 9.24 18.30 -4.05
N LYS A 140 10.51 18.60 -4.33
CA LYS A 140 10.88 19.57 -5.39
C LYS A 140 10.50 19.09 -6.79
N LEU A 141 10.62 17.79 -7.04
CA LEU A 141 10.23 17.15 -8.30
C LEU A 141 8.72 16.96 -8.45
N LYS A 142 7.92 17.40 -7.46
CA LYS A 142 6.45 17.23 -7.46
C LYS A 142 6.02 15.77 -7.64
N VAL A 143 6.82 14.81 -7.15
CA VAL A 143 6.48 13.39 -7.17
C VAL A 143 5.26 13.16 -6.28
N PRO A 144 4.28 12.33 -6.69
CA PRO A 144 3.16 11.98 -5.82
C PRO A 144 3.67 11.30 -4.53
N THR A 145 3.05 11.65 -3.38
CA THR A 145 3.45 11.13 -2.05
C THR A 145 4.96 11.25 -1.73
N PRO A 146 5.56 12.44 -1.85
CA PRO A 146 7.03 12.62 -1.82
C PRO A 146 7.65 12.17 -0.49
N ARG A 147 6.89 12.28 0.61
CA ARG A 147 7.33 11.86 1.95
C ARG A 147 7.42 10.33 2.14
N LEU A 148 6.85 9.56 1.22
CA LEU A 148 6.95 8.09 1.18
C LEU A 148 7.90 7.64 0.07
N LEU A 149 7.66 8.06 -1.17
CA LEU A 149 8.45 7.65 -2.34
C LEU A 149 9.88 8.17 -2.30
N GLY A 150 10.09 9.39 -1.81
CA GLY A 150 11.44 9.97 -1.68
C GLY A 150 12.39 9.10 -0.85
N PRO A 151 12.04 8.78 0.40
CA PRO A 151 12.82 7.86 1.22
C PRO A 151 12.97 6.47 0.60
N ILE A 152 11.90 5.91 -0.03
CA ILE A 152 12.00 4.60 -0.70
C ILE A 152 13.08 4.64 -1.77
N LEU A 153 13.04 5.60 -2.69
CA LEU A 153 13.99 5.71 -3.79
C LEU A 153 15.41 5.99 -3.32
N ALA A 154 15.58 6.89 -2.34
CA ALA A 154 16.88 7.23 -1.80
C ALA A 154 17.51 6.03 -1.07
N THR A 155 16.74 5.30 -0.26
CA THR A 155 17.24 4.13 0.45
C THR A 155 17.41 2.93 -0.48
N ALA A 156 16.57 2.76 -1.51
CA ALA A 156 16.76 1.76 -2.55
C ALA A 156 18.07 1.97 -3.31
N ALA A 157 18.37 3.21 -3.70
CA ALA A 157 19.67 3.56 -4.28
C ALA A 157 20.82 3.25 -3.33
N GLY A 158 20.68 3.62 -2.04
CA GLY A 158 21.65 3.27 -1.01
C GLY A 158 21.87 1.77 -0.87
N SER A 159 20.79 0.98 -0.82
CA SER A 159 20.87 -0.48 -0.76
C SER A 159 21.52 -1.11 -2.00
N TYR A 160 21.29 -0.54 -3.16
CA TYR A 160 21.90 -1.02 -4.39
C TYR A 160 23.44 -0.84 -4.39
N PHE A 161 23.94 0.32 -3.90
CA PHE A 161 25.37 0.63 -3.92
C PHE A 161 26.13 0.08 -2.71
N TRP A 162 25.52 0.07 -1.53
CA TRP A 162 26.17 -0.33 -0.26
C TRP A 162 25.73 -1.70 0.25
N GLY A 163 24.84 -2.41 -0.45
CA GLY A 163 24.29 -3.69 -0.04
C GLY A 163 23.18 -3.55 1.00
N SER A 164 22.96 -4.61 1.80
CA SER A 164 21.86 -4.64 2.75
C SER A 164 22.02 -3.58 3.85
N LEU A 165 21.09 -2.64 3.89
CA LEU A 165 21.05 -1.59 4.91
C LEU A 165 20.46 -2.13 6.22
N GLN A 166 20.84 -1.51 7.35
CA GLN A 166 20.38 -1.92 8.67
C GLN A 166 18.86 -1.86 8.82
N PRO A 167 18.27 -2.81 9.58
CA PRO A 167 16.85 -2.81 9.86
C PRO A 167 16.46 -1.61 10.73
N VAL A 168 15.25 -1.09 10.49
CA VAL A 168 14.66 -0.10 11.39
C VAL A 168 14.44 -0.73 12.75
N PRO A 169 14.82 -0.07 13.87
CA PRO A 169 14.49 -0.54 15.21
C PRO A 169 12.99 -0.83 15.33
N GLY A 170 12.63 -1.99 15.89
CA GLY A 170 11.24 -2.44 15.99
C GLY A 170 10.31 -1.42 16.65
N LEU A 171 10.81 -0.71 17.66
CA LEU A 171 10.05 0.37 18.32
C LEU A 171 9.69 1.50 17.36
N LEU A 172 10.64 1.95 16.52
CA LEU A 172 10.36 3.01 15.52
C LEU A 172 9.39 2.54 14.45
N MET A 173 9.49 1.29 14.02
CA MET A 173 8.55 0.71 13.07
C MET A 173 7.15 0.60 13.67
N MET A 174 7.02 0.16 14.91
CA MET A 174 5.76 0.09 15.65
C MET A 174 5.13 1.49 15.80
N LEU A 175 5.90 2.49 16.20
CA LEU A 175 5.41 3.87 16.30
C LEU A 175 4.97 4.43 14.95
N ALA A 176 5.68 4.12 13.87
CA ALA A 176 5.28 4.51 12.53
C ALA A 176 3.95 3.85 12.12
N GLN A 177 3.78 2.57 12.39
CA GLN A 177 2.54 1.84 12.10
C GLN A 177 1.35 2.37 12.91
N VAL A 178 1.53 2.61 14.21
CA VAL A 178 0.51 3.23 15.08
C VAL A 178 0.14 4.62 14.57
N SER A 179 1.13 5.43 14.18
CA SER A 179 0.88 6.76 13.63
C SER A 179 0.07 6.73 12.34
N ILE A 180 0.35 5.77 11.45
CA ILE A 180 -0.43 5.56 10.22
C ILE A 180 -1.85 5.13 10.58
N GLY A 181 -2.02 4.19 11.53
CA GLY A 181 -3.33 3.73 11.98
C GLY A 181 -4.16 4.86 12.59
N LEU A 182 -3.56 5.69 13.45
CA LEU A 182 -4.22 6.86 14.03
C LEU A 182 -4.63 7.87 12.96
N TYR A 183 -3.73 8.17 12.02
CA TYR A 183 -4.03 9.07 10.90
C TYR A 183 -5.23 8.58 10.09
N MET A 184 -5.27 7.28 9.75
CA MET A 184 -6.40 6.67 9.05
C MET A 184 -7.69 6.71 9.87
N GLY A 185 -7.59 6.46 11.19
CA GLY A 185 -8.75 6.54 12.10
C GLY A 185 -9.36 7.95 12.18
N VAL A 186 -8.51 8.98 12.22
CA VAL A 186 -8.98 10.39 12.24
C VAL A 186 -9.64 10.80 10.92
N MET A 187 -9.23 10.20 9.80
CA MET A 187 -9.87 10.47 8.50
C MET A 187 -11.29 9.89 8.38
N LEU A 188 -11.64 8.91 9.21
CA LEU A 188 -12.99 8.35 9.25
C LEU A 188 -13.93 9.31 10.00
N ASP A 189 -14.66 10.13 9.25
CA ASP A 189 -15.71 10.98 9.80
C ASP A 189 -16.99 10.14 10.02
N PRO A 190 -17.45 9.97 11.29
CA PRO A 190 -18.65 9.20 11.60
C PRO A 190 -19.91 9.70 10.90
N LYS A 191 -19.99 11.01 10.62
CA LYS A 191 -21.13 11.60 9.91
C LYS A 191 -21.15 11.18 8.44
N LYS A 192 -19.98 11.21 7.78
CA LYS A 192 -19.82 10.75 6.39
C LYS A 192 -20.09 9.25 6.28
N LEU A 193 -19.62 8.48 7.24
CA LEU A 193 -19.85 7.05 7.33
C LEU A 193 -21.35 6.72 7.48
N SER A 194 -22.05 7.50 8.33
CA SER A 194 -23.49 7.35 8.51
C SER A 194 -24.30 7.72 7.25
N ALA A 195 -23.86 8.71 6.49
CA ALA A 195 -24.50 9.12 5.25
C ALA A 195 -24.33 8.08 4.12
N THR A 196 -23.33 7.23 4.20
CA THR A 196 -23.01 6.22 3.17
C THR A 196 -23.28 4.78 3.63
N LYS A 197 -24.18 4.59 4.60
CA LYS A 197 -24.50 3.26 5.17
C LYS A 197 -24.92 2.22 4.13
N GLU A 198 -25.65 2.64 3.11
CA GLU A 198 -26.08 1.76 2.02
C GLU A 198 -24.91 1.15 1.24
N LEU A 199 -23.77 1.84 1.19
CA LEU A 199 -22.58 1.38 0.50
C LEU A 199 -21.76 0.35 1.30
N MET A 200 -21.95 0.29 2.63
CA MET A 200 -21.14 -0.55 3.52
C MET A 200 -21.07 -2.02 3.10
N PRO A 201 -22.19 -2.73 2.86
CA PRO A 201 -22.12 -4.15 2.49
C PRO A 201 -21.39 -4.36 1.16
N TYR A 202 -21.52 -3.44 0.23
CA TYR A 202 -20.85 -3.50 -1.08
C TYR A 202 -19.36 -3.18 -0.99
N ILE A 203 -18.99 -2.25 -0.12
CA ILE A 203 -17.58 -1.94 0.16
C ILE A 203 -16.89 -3.16 0.80
N PHE A 204 -17.51 -3.74 1.84
CA PHE A 204 -16.95 -4.92 2.50
C PHE A 204 -16.84 -6.12 1.57
N SER A 205 -17.90 -6.42 0.80
CA SER A 205 -17.84 -7.49 -0.20
C SER A 205 -16.81 -7.22 -1.29
N GLY A 206 -16.67 -5.97 -1.72
CA GLY A 206 -15.64 -5.53 -2.65
C GLY A 206 -14.23 -5.73 -2.12
N ILE A 207 -13.98 -5.42 -0.84
CA ILE A 207 -12.68 -5.65 -0.17
C ILE A 207 -12.37 -7.15 -0.13
N VAL A 208 -13.33 -7.97 0.31
CA VAL A 208 -13.17 -9.43 0.39
C VAL A 208 -12.89 -10.01 -1.01
N LEU A 209 -13.63 -9.57 -2.02
CA LEU A 209 -13.43 -10.02 -3.40
C LEU A 209 -12.05 -9.61 -3.94
N MET A 210 -11.64 -8.36 -3.73
CA MET A 210 -10.31 -7.90 -4.14
C MET A 210 -9.19 -8.68 -3.48
N ILE A 211 -9.29 -8.95 -2.18
CA ILE A 211 -8.29 -9.73 -1.45
C ILE A 211 -8.30 -11.18 -1.96
N GLY A 212 -9.46 -11.78 -2.14
CA GLY A 212 -9.59 -13.13 -2.67
C GLY A 212 -8.95 -13.28 -4.06
N VAL A 213 -9.26 -12.35 -4.98
CA VAL A 213 -8.65 -12.33 -6.31
C VAL A 213 -7.14 -12.10 -6.22
N SER A 214 -6.69 -11.21 -5.34
CA SER A 214 -5.25 -10.97 -5.14
C SER A 214 -4.51 -12.21 -4.67
N VAL A 215 -5.11 -13.01 -3.78
CA VAL A 215 -4.52 -14.29 -3.32
C VAL A 215 -4.45 -15.29 -4.46
N VAL A 216 -5.53 -15.43 -5.25
CA VAL A 216 -5.56 -16.35 -6.41
C VAL A 216 -4.52 -15.95 -7.46
N VAL A 217 -4.42 -14.64 -7.76
CA VAL A 217 -3.42 -14.11 -8.69
C VAL A 217 -2.00 -14.35 -8.16
N ALA A 218 -1.77 -14.07 -6.88
CA ALA A 218 -0.47 -14.31 -6.26
C ALA A 218 -0.07 -15.78 -6.33
N TRP A 219 -1.01 -16.71 -6.07
CA TRP A 219 -0.77 -18.14 -6.20
C TRP A 219 -0.46 -18.55 -7.64
N SER A 220 -1.27 -18.11 -8.61
CA SER A 220 -1.01 -18.37 -10.03
C SER A 220 0.33 -17.84 -10.51
N LEU A 221 0.72 -16.64 -10.07
CA LEU A 221 2.02 -16.05 -10.40
C LEU A 221 3.18 -16.77 -9.71
N SER A 222 2.97 -17.25 -8.48
CA SER A 222 3.95 -18.07 -7.77
C SER A 222 4.29 -19.34 -8.53
N GLU A 223 3.29 -20.04 -9.08
CA GLU A 223 3.50 -21.23 -9.88
C GLU A 223 4.20 -20.95 -11.24
N ARG A 224 3.84 -19.82 -11.87
CA ARG A 224 4.38 -19.48 -13.21
C ARG A 224 5.78 -18.89 -13.17
N TYR A 225 6.05 -18.04 -12.20
CA TYR A 225 7.27 -17.24 -12.13
C TYR A 225 8.18 -17.62 -10.96
N GLY A 226 7.80 -18.63 -10.15
CA GLY A 226 8.59 -19.06 -9.00
C GLY A 226 8.65 -18.04 -7.86
N PHE A 227 7.62 -17.20 -7.69
CA PHE A 227 7.52 -16.29 -6.58
C PHE A 227 7.36 -17.06 -5.26
N SER A 228 8.07 -16.65 -4.22
CA SER A 228 7.69 -17.04 -2.86
C SER A 228 6.42 -16.29 -2.45
N LEU A 229 5.40 -17.01 -1.99
CA LEU A 229 4.18 -16.41 -1.48
C LEU A 229 4.35 -15.76 -0.10
N VAL A 230 5.50 -16.00 0.55
CA VAL A 230 5.86 -15.51 1.88
C VAL A 230 7.32 -15.09 1.91
#